data_a1863c49ae5c0690c16707a461ceb19d
#
_entry.id   a1863c49ae5c0690c16707a461ceb19d
#
_cell.length_a   1.000
_cell.length_b   1.000
_cell.length_c   1.000
_cell.angle_alpha   90.00
_cell.angle_beta   90.00
_cell.angle_gamma   90.00
#
_symmetry.space_group_name_H-M   'P 1'
#
loop_
_entity.id
_entity.type
_entity.pdbx_description
1 polymer ?
#
loop_
_entity_poly.entity_id
_entity_poly.type
_entity_poly.pdbx_seq_one_letter_code
_entity_poly.pdbx_strand_id
1 'polypeptide(L)'
;LEEGIGDTIRVSLTGAPEIEIPVALAITARYNSSRNQGLTHKPVTTTQVNAWQNRNSTAAAGIGGNYPVGVITEINGNKCLVGENLSASDPLPAHAFQFLDTIEGSAATMRNLLENLDPAENRPLILKNTYQTTDLLRFQVDSAIDFGSLLIDGIGDCIWPVATGIDAKTVYHTAFALLQATRARIT
;
A
#
# COMPACT_ATOMS: atom_id res chain seq x y z
N LEU A 1 -3.59 -1.89 15.53
CA LEU A 1 -4.97 -2.26 15.19
C LEU A 1 -5.00 -3.37 14.14
N GLU A 2 -4.27 -3.23 13.04
CA GLU A 2 -4.23 -4.25 11.97
C GLU A 2 -3.74 -5.62 12.50
N GLU A 3 -2.82 -5.62 13.43
CA GLU A 3 -2.30 -6.84 14.09
C GLU A 3 -3.16 -7.32 15.27
N GLY A 4 -4.30 -6.69 15.51
CA GLY A 4 -5.16 -7.03 16.65
C GLY A 4 -4.60 -6.66 18.01
N ILE A 5 -3.61 -5.76 18.08
CA ILE A 5 -2.93 -5.35 19.31
C ILE A 5 -3.43 -3.98 19.75
N GLY A 6 -3.80 -3.84 21.02
CA GLY A 6 -4.24 -2.61 21.65
C GLY A 6 -5.74 -2.37 21.59
N ASP A 7 -6.24 -1.65 22.58
CA ASP A 7 -7.68 -1.35 22.77
C ASP A 7 -8.01 0.11 22.50
N THR A 8 -6.99 0.97 22.35
CA THR A 8 -7.14 2.41 22.13
C THR A 8 -6.14 2.91 21.11
N ILE A 9 -6.49 3.98 20.42
CA ILE A 9 -5.60 4.70 19.52
C ILE A 9 -5.44 6.15 19.99
N ARG A 10 -4.28 6.72 19.68
CA ARG A 10 -4.05 8.15 19.79
C ARG A 10 -3.73 8.69 18.40
N VAL A 11 -4.45 9.71 17.98
CA VAL A 11 -4.14 10.50 16.79
C VAL A 11 -3.60 11.85 17.26
N SER A 12 -2.55 12.35 16.63
CA SER A 12 -2.01 13.67 16.88
C SER A 12 -1.63 14.32 15.55
N LEU A 13 -2.27 15.42 15.24
CA LEU A 13 -2.07 16.16 14.00
C LEU A 13 -1.61 17.59 14.31
N THR A 14 -0.98 18.22 13.33
CA THR A 14 -0.66 19.65 13.44
C THR A 14 -1.89 20.47 13.13
N GLY A 15 -2.43 21.18 14.12
CA GLY A 15 -3.60 22.03 13.98
C GLY A 15 -4.53 22.00 15.18
N ALA A 16 -5.79 22.42 14.99
CA ALA A 16 -6.79 22.41 16.02
C ALA A 16 -7.16 20.94 16.41
N PRO A 17 -7.39 20.65 17.70
CA PRO A 17 -7.67 19.28 18.15
C PRO A 17 -8.87 18.61 17.46
N GLU A 18 -9.83 19.41 17.02
CA GLU A 18 -11.05 18.93 16.35
C GLU A 18 -10.78 18.20 15.02
N ILE A 19 -9.66 18.51 14.35
CA ILE A 19 -9.30 17.83 13.09
C ILE A 19 -8.82 16.39 13.31
N GLU A 20 -8.48 16.03 14.52
CA GLU A 20 -8.04 14.68 14.89
C GLU A 20 -9.22 13.70 14.94
N ILE A 21 -10.42 14.20 15.30
CA ILE A 21 -11.63 13.39 15.51
C ILE A 21 -12.03 12.63 14.23
N PRO A 22 -12.21 13.27 13.07
CA PRO A 22 -12.61 12.55 11.86
C PRO A 22 -11.57 11.50 11.43
N VAL A 23 -10.28 11.76 11.62
CA VAL A 23 -9.22 10.80 11.31
C VAL A 23 -9.29 9.60 12.26
N ALA A 24 -9.42 9.84 13.56
CA ALA A 24 -9.58 8.77 14.55
C ALA A 24 -10.81 7.90 14.27
N LEU A 25 -11.94 8.53 13.91
CA LEU A 25 -13.17 7.83 13.55
C LEU A 25 -13.00 7.01 12.27
N ALA A 26 -12.33 7.53 11.24
CA ALA A 26 -12.06 6.80 10.01
C ALA A 26 -11.21 5.55 10.27
N ILE A 27 -10.15 5.67 11.09
CA ILE A 27 -9.31 4.54 11.48
C ILE A 27 -10.13 3.48 12.23
N THR A 28 -10.90 3.87 13.24
CA THR A 28 -11.66 2.92 14.07
C THR A 28 -12.84 2.29 13.34
N ALA A 29 -13.50 3.03 12.44
CA ALA A 29 -14.65 2.53 11.66
C ALA A 29 -14.26 1.30 10.83
N ARG A 30 -13.06 1.26 10.27
CA ARG A 30 -12.54 0.13 9.51
C ARG A 30 -12.55 -1.17 10.34
N TYR A 31 -12.11 -1.11 11.59
CA TYR A 31 -12.01 -2.28 12.46
C TYR A 31 -13.31 -2.64 13.17
N ASN A 32 -14.18 -1.68 13.42
CA ASN A 32 -15.50 -1.92 13.98
C ASN A 32 -16.39 -2.75 13.03
N SER A 33 -16.31 -2.49 11.74
CA SER A 33 -17.02 -3.25 10.70
C SER A 33 -16.56 -4.71 10.65
N SER A 34 -15.27 -4.93 10.74
CA SER A 34 -14.64 -6.26 10.72
C SER A 34 -14.98 -7.10 11.96
N ARG A 35 -15.00 -6.49 13.15
CA ARG A 35 -15.42 -7.16 14.39
C ARG A 35 -16.87 -7.65 14.35
N ASN A 36 -17.74 -6.86 13.74
CA ASN A 36 -19.16 -7.20 13.60
C ASN A 36 -19.43 -8.32 12.58
N GLN A 37 -18.46 -8.59 11.67
CA GLN A 37 -18.60 -9.63 10.65
C GLN A 37 -17.92 -10.97 11.03
N GLY A 38 -17.38 -11.09 12.23
CA GLY A 38 -16.75 -12.32 12.71
C GLY A 38 -15.48 -12.69 11.90
N LEU A 39 -14.86 -11.73 11.22
CA LEU A 39 -13.60 -11.94 10.54
C LEU A 39 -12.50 -12.18 11.59
N THR A 40 -12.24 -13.44 11.86
CA THR A 40 -11.06 -13.82 12.63
C THR A 40 -9.84 -13.54 11.77
N HIS A 41 -9.08 -12.52 12.13
CA HIS A 41 -7.73 -12.35 11.58
C HIS A 41 -6.94 -13.63 11.90
N LYS A 42 -6.66 -14.44 10.88
CA LYS A 42 -5.65 -15.47 11.05
C LYS A 42 -4.33 -14.75 11.27
N PRO A 43 -3.64 -15.00 12.40
CA PRO A 43 -2.33 -14.40 12.58
C PRO A 43 -1.44 -14.88 11.42
N VAL A 44 -0.88 -13.92 10.69
CA VAL A 44 0.12 -14.23 9.66
C VAL A 44 1.33 -14.81 10.38
N THR A 45 1.79 -15.97 9.96
CA THR A 45 2.95 -16.59 10.60
C THR A 45 4.19 -15.75 10.32
N THR A 46 4.91 -15.40 11.36
CA THR A 46 6.14 -14.58 11.31
C THR A 46 7.16 -15.09 10.28
N THR A 47 7.18 -16.39 10.02
CA THR A 47 8.08 -17.04 9.07
C THR A 47 7.82 -16.62 7.62
N GLN A 48 6.58 -16.34 7.25
CA GLN A 48 6.20 -15.97 5.88
C GLN A 48 6.54 -14.50 5.60
N VAL A 49 6.31 -13.62 6.57
CA VAL A 49 6.66 -12.20 6.45
C VAL A 49 8.18 -12.03 6.30
N ASN A 50 8.97 -12.77 7.08
CA ASN A 50 10.43 -12.68 7.05
C ASN A 50 11.03 -13.01 5.68
N ALA A 51 10.42 -13.90 4.90
CA ALA A 51 10.90 -14.25 3.56
C ALA A 51 10.74 -13.09 2.55
N TRP A 52 9.83 -12.17 2.82
CA TRP A 52 9.54 -11.02 1.95
C TRP A 52 10.19 -9.72 2.43
N GLN A 53 10.62 -9.66 3.69
CA GLN A 53 11.26 -8.47 4.26
C GLN A 53 12.62 -8.23 3.62
N ASN A 54 12.82 -6.99 3.15
CA ASN A 54 14.11 -6.56 2.57
C ASN A 54 14.66 -7.50 1.49
N ARG A 55 13.78 -8.12 0.72
CA ARG A 55 14.13 -9.00 -0.38
C ARG A 55 14.92 -8.23 -1.44
N ASN A 56 16.02 -8.83 -1.92
CA ASN A 56 16.76 -8.31 -3.07
C ASN A 56 16.04 -8.72 -4.36
N SER A 57 15.21 -7.84 -4.89
CA SER A 57 14.62 -8.04 -6.21
C SER A 57 15.59 -7.65 -7.33
N THR A 58 15.42 -8.22 -8.52
CA THR A 58 16.13 -7.77 -9.73
C THR A 58 15.45 -6.54 -10.28
N ALA A 59 16.20 -5.51 -10.62
CA ALA A 59 15.62 -4.29 -11.18
C ALA A 59 14.96 -4.57 -12.54
N ALA A 60 13.73 -4.10 -12.71
CA ALA A 60 12.99 -4.13 -13.97
C ALA A 60 12.25 -2.80 -14.17
N ALA A 61 12.44 -2.16 -15.32
CA ALA A 61 11.80 -0.89 -15.70
C ALA A 61 11.83 0.19 -14.57
N GLY A 62 12.95 0.30 -13.85
CA GLY A 62 13.11 1.28 -12.76
C GLY A 62 12.42 0.92 -11.44
N ILE A 63 11.97 -0.33 -11.26
CA ILE A 63 11.38 -0.86 -10.04
C ILE A 63 12.28 -1.97 -9.50
N GLY A 64 12.40 -2.08 -8.19
CA GLY A 64 13.18 -3.09 -7.50
C GLY A 64 14.69 -2.87 -7.57
N GLY A 65 15.48 -3.83 -7.12
CA GLY A 65 16.92 -3.70 -7.01
C GLY A 65 17.32 -2.57 -6.06
N ASN A 66 18.17 -1.67 -6.53
CA ASN A 66 18.62 -0.50 -5.76
C ASN A 66 17.72 0.74 -5.95
N TYR A 67 16.63 0.63 -6.72
CA TYR A 67 15.71 1.75 -6.87
C TYR A 67 14.88 1.94 -5.61
N PRO A 68 14.59 3.18 -5.21
CA PRO A 68 13.64 3.43 -4.13
C PRO A 68 12.24 2.94 -4.54
N VAL A 69 11.43 2.59 -3.56
CA VAL A 69 10.05 2.14 -3.82
C VAL A 69 9.31 3.15 -4.70
N GLY A 70 8.71 2.64 -5.75
CA GLY A 70 8.03 3.44 -6.77
C GLY A 70 6.54 3.60 -6.52
N VAL A 71 5.91 4.50 -7.29
CA VAL A 71 4.45 4.66 -7.37
C VAL A 71 4.01 4.50 -8.82
N ILE A 72 3.03 3.62 -9.05
CA ILE A 72 2.30 3.58 -10.32
C ILE A 72 1.01 4.35 -10.16
N THR A 73 0.69 5.19 -11.12
CA THR A 73 -0.58 5.90 -11.23
C THR A 73 -1.10 5.85 -12.66
N GLU A 74 -2.38 6.06 -12.86
CA GLU A 74 -2.99 6.17 -14.19
C GLU A 74 -3.29 7.64 -14.48
N ILE A 75 -2.68 8.18 -15.53
CA ILE A 75 -2.94 9.54 -16.00
C ILE A 75 -3.46 9.43 -17.43
N ASN A 76 -4.68 9.94 -17.68
CA ASN A 76 -5.33 9.89 -19.00
C ASN A 76 -5.39 8.47 -19.61
N GLY A 77 -5.63 7.45 -18.77
CA GLY A 77 -5.70 6.05 -19.21
C GLY A 77 -4.34 5.38 -19.43
N ASN A 78 -3.24 6.09 -19.22
CA ASN A 78 -1.89 5.55 -19.32
C ASN A 78 -1.34 5.25 -17.91
N LYS A 79 -0.75 4.07 -17.77
CA LYS A 79 -0.02 3.70 -16.55
C LYS A 79 1.31 4.43 -16.53
N CYS A 80 1.48 5.30 -15.54
CA CYS A 80 2.69 6.07 -15.36
C CYS A 80 3.39 5.58 -14.10
N LEU A 81 4.62 5.10 -14.23
CA LEU A 81 5.48 4.92 -13.07
C LEU A 81 6.11 6.27 -12.74
N VAL A 82 5.97 6.68 -11.49
CA VAL A 82 6.61 7.89 -11.01
C VAL A 82 7.85 7.52 -10.22
N GLY A 83 8.97 7.67 -10.86
CA GLY A 83 10.32 7.52 -10.35
C GLY A 83 11.27 8.12 -11.39
N GLU A 84 12.49 8.43 -11.00
CA GLU A 84 13.39 9.37 -11.67
C GLU A 84 13.71 9.14 -13.17
N ASN A 85 13.27 8.08 -13.85
CA ASN A 85 13.71 7.78 -15.21
C ASN A 85 12.69 7.06 -16.10
N LEU A 86 11.39 7.15 -15.88
CA LEU A 86 10.42 6.50 -16.74
C LEU A 86 9.59 7.49 -17.52
N SER A 87 9.75 7.41 -18.84
CA SER A 87 8.85 8.02 -19.80
C SER A 87 7.47 7.36 -19.67
N ALA A 88 6.42 8.15 -19.51
CA ALA A 88 5.03 7.73 -19.36
C ALA A 88 4.45 6.91 -20.53
N SER A 89 5.28 6.52 -21.48
CA SER A 89 4.87 5.94 -22.77
C SER A 89 5.07 4.43 -22.89
N ASP A 90 5.86 3.80 -21.99
CA ASP A 90 6.15 2.39 -22.13
C ASP A 90 5.23 1.54 -21.24
N PRO A 91 4.46 0.59 -21.81
CA PRO A 91 3.65 -0.32 -21.02
C PRO A 91 4.55 -1.18 -20.15
N LEU A 92 4.23 -1.26 -18.84
CA LEU A 92 4.94 -2.13 -17.92
C LEU A 92 4.81 -3.59 -18.39
N PRO A 93 5.93 -4.27 -18.67
CA PRO A 93 5.88 -5.67 -19.12
C PRO A 93 5.43 -6.56 -17.93
N ALA A 94 4.17 -6.98 -17.95
CA ALA A 94 3.56 -7.72 -16.83
C ALA A 94 4.38 -8.95 -16.41
N HIS A 95 5.08 -9.60 -17.34
CA HIS A 95 5.92 -10.76 -17.06
C HIS A 95 7.19 -10.44 -16.25
N ALA A 96 7.59 -9.15 -16.18
CA ALA A 96 8.78 -8.73 -15.45
C ALA A 96 8.51 -8.49 -13.96
N PHE A 97 7.27 -8.57 -13.50
CA PHE A 97 6.86 -8.24 -12.14
C PHE A 97 6.06 -9.37 -11.50
N GLN A 98 6.10 -9.45 -10.18
CA GLN A 98 5.10 -10.11 -9.38
C GLN A 98 4.05 -9.08 -8.96
N PHE A 99 2.76 -9.46 -9.01
CA PHE A 99 1.65 -8.59 -8.62
C PHE A 99 0.91 -9.17 -7.43
N LEU A 100 0.65 -8.29 -6.48
CA LEU A 100 -0.31 -8.48 -5.42
C LEU A 100 -1.46 -7.54 -5.70
N ASP A 101 -2.52 -8.04 -6.35
CA ASP A 101 -3.66 -7.23 -6.81
C ASP A 101 -4.89 -7.54 -5.97
N THR A 102 -5.45 -6.51 -5.35
CA THR A 102 -6.65 -6.61 -4.50
C THR A 102 -7.66 -5.51 -4.85
N ILE A 103 -8.92 -5.77 -4.50
CA ILE A 103 -10.00 -4.80 -4.54
C ILE A 103 -10.55 -4.70 -3.12
N GLU A 104 -10.53 -3.51 -2.52
CA GLU A 104 -10.90 -3.28 -1.11
C GLU A 104 -10.16 -4.24 -0.15
N GLY A 105 -8.95 -4.66 -0.54
CA GLY A 105 -8.14 -5.60 0.24
C GLY A 105 -7.47 -4.93 1.43
N SER A 106 -7.47 -5.59 2.58
CA SER A 106 -6.71 -5.17 3.76
C SER A 106 -5.24 -5.59 3.68
N ALA A 107 -4.40 -5.01 4.53
CA ALA A 107 -3.02 -5.48 4.69
C ALA A 107 -2.94 -6.97 5.04
N ALA A 108 -3.85 -7.47 5.88
CA ALA A 108 -3.95 -8.90 6.20
C ALA A 108 -4.28 -9.73 4.96
N THR A 109 -5.19 -9.26 4.11
CA THR A 109 -5.51 -9.92 2.83
C THR A 109 -4.27 -9.97 1.93
N MET A 110 -3.55 -8.85 1.82
CA MET A 110 -2.33 -8.80 1.02
C MET A 110 -1.24 -9.74 1.56
N ARG A 111 -1.04 -9.79 2.88
CA ARG A 111 -0.09 -10.73 3.50
C ARG A 111 -0.47 -12.20 3.24
N ASN A 112 -1.75 -12.54 3.31
CA ASN A 112 -2.19 -13.90 2.98
C ASN A 112 -1.95 -14.25 1.51
N LEU A 113 -2.09 -13.30 0.60
CA LEU A 113 -1.82 -13.51 -0.83
C LEU A 113 -0.33 -13.69 -1.12
N LEU A 114 0.58 -13.13 -0.30
CA LEU A 114 2.02 -13.39 -0.42
C LEU A 114 2.37 -14.88 -0.29
N GLU A 115 1.54 -15.67 0.40
CA GLU A 115 1.72 -17.12 0.52
C GLU A 115 1.66 -17.84 -0.83
N ASN A 116 0.98 -17.26 -1.81
CA ASN A 116 0.82 -17.81 -3.15
C ASN A 116 1.94 -17.39 -4.12
N LEU A 117 2.84 -16.52 -3.67
CA LEU A 117 3.97 -16.05 -4.45
C LEU A 117 5.26 -16.72 -3.95
N ASP A 118 6.22 -16.89 -4.86
CA ASP A 118 7.52 -17.46 -4.51
C ASP A 118 8.50 -16.36 -4.08
N PRO A 119 8.92 -16.29 -2.80
CA PRO A 119 9.88 -15.29 -2.35
C PRO A 119 11.28 -15.49 -2.94
N ALA A 120 11.62 -16.69 -3.43
CA ALA A 120 12.88 -16.96 -4.11
C ALA A 120 12.90 -16.39 -5.53
N GLU A 121 11.75 -16.04 -6.08
CA GLU A 121 11.65 -15.39 -7.38
C GLU A 121 12.06 -13.92 -7.27
N ASN A 122 13.11 -13.53 -7.98
CA ASN A 122 13.73 -12.21 -7.86
C ASN A 122 13.01 -11.08 -8.62
N ARG A 123 11.86 -11.32 -9.23
CA ARG A 123 11.07 -10.25 -9.90
C ARG A 123 10.56 -9.24 -8.89
N PRO A 124 10.56 -7.92 -9.21
CA PRO A 124 10.02 -6.92 -8.30
C PRO A 124 8.55 -7.15 -7.98
N LEU A 125 8.15 -6.84 -6.74
CA LEU A 125 6.79 -6.99 -6.25
C LEU A 125 6.04 -5.66 -6.32
N ILE A 126 4.95 -5.62 -7.07
CA ILE A 126 4.02 -4.50 -7.14
C ILE A 126 2.82 -4.79 -6.25
N LEU A 127 2.59 -3.93 -5.28
CA LEU A 127 1.41 -3.96 -4.42
C LEU A 127 0.33 -3.09 -5.06
N LYS A 128 -0.77 -3.69 -5.52
CA LYS A 128 -1.90 -2.99 -6.11
C LYS A 128 -3.15 -3.17 -5.26
N ASN A 129 -3.87 -2.09 -5.00
CA ASN A 129 -5.18 -2.14 -4.36
C ASN A 129 -6.13 -1.12 -5.00
N THR A 130 -7.36 -1.54 -5.25
CA THR A 130 -8.40 -0.71 -5.82
C THR A 130 -9.42 -0.36 -4.74
N TYR A 131 -9.61 0.95 -4.52
CA TYR A 131 -10.55 1.52 -3.55
C TYR A 131 -11.77 2.07 -4.27
N GLN A 132 -12.95 1.61 -3.88
CA GLN A 132 -14.24 2.07 -4.42
C GLN A 132 -14.81 3.17 -3.53
N THR A 133 -14.21 4.35 -3.57
CA THR A 133 -14.60 5.46 -2.72
C THR A 133 -14.40 6.81 -3.41
N THR A 134 -15.30 7.76 -3.12
CA THR A 134 -15.17 9.19 -3.44
C THR A 134 -14.74 10.00 -2.23
N ASP A 135 -14.69 9.40 -1.04
CA ASP A 135 -14.24 10.04 0.20
C ASP A 135 -12.73 10.04 0.28
N LEU A 136 -12.14 11.22 0.17
CA LEU A 136 -10.70 11.40 0.22
C LEU A 136 -10.09 10.96 1.55
N LEU A 137 -10.72 11.30 2.68
CA LEU A 137 -10.19 10.92 4.00
C LEU A 137 -10.19 9.41 4.16
N ARG A 138 -11.26 8.74 3.75
CA ARG A 138 -11.36 7.29 3.77
C ARG A 138 -10.25 6.66 2.89
N PHE A 139 -10.08 7.15 1.66
CA PHE A 139 -9.01 6.67 0.78
C PHE A 139 -7.62 6.83 1.40
N GLN A 140 -7.34 8.00 1.98
CA GLN A 140 -6.04 8.28 2.62
C GLN A 140 -5.78 7.34 3.81
N VAL A 141 -6.78 7.15 4.67
CA VAL A 141 -6.65 6.27 5.84
C VAL A 141 -6.51 4.81 5.42
N ASP A 142 -7.39 4.33 4.53
CA ASP A 142 -7.36 2.94 4.09
C ASP A 142 -6.06 2.61 3.36
N SER A 143 -5.63 3.45 2.42
CA SER A 143 -4.37 3.23 1.71
C SER A 143 -3.13 3.31 2.62
N ALA A 144 -3.15 4.19 3.62
CA ALA A 144 -2.07 4.28 4.61
C ALA A 144 -1.98 3.02 5.48
N ILE A 145 -3.11 2.45 5.86
CA ILE A 145 -3.14 1.19 6.63
C ILE A 145 -2.66 0.02 5.76
N ASP A 146 -3.21 -0.11 4.54
CA ASP A 146 -2.97 -1.28 3.69
C ASP A 146 -1.54 -1.33 3.17
N PHE A 147 -1.08 -0.28 2.52
CA PHE A 147 0.28 -0.24 2.01
C PHE A 147 1.30 0.08 3.10
N GLY A 148 0.96 0.98 4.03
CA GLY A 148 1.89 1.43 5.06
C GLY A 148 2.38 0.31 5.95
N SER A 149 1.52 -0.61 6.37
CA SER A 149 1.91 -1.76 7.19
C SER A 149 2.85 -2.73 6.46
N LEU A 150 2.67 -2.92 5.14
CA LEU A 150 3.58 -3.73 4.33
C LEU A 150 4.92 -3.04 4.08
N LEU A 151 4.88 -1.75 3.77
CA LEU A 151 6.09 -0.96 3.50
C LEU A 151 6.98 -0.80 4.73
N ILE A 152 6.40 -0.68 5.92
CA ILE A 152 7.15 -0.65 7.20
C ILE A 152 7.87 -1.97 7.42
N ASP A 153 7.26 -3.08 7.00
CA ASP A 153 7.88 -4.41 7.05
C ASP A 153 8.91 -4.63 5.92
N GLY A 154 9.14 -3.65 5.05
CA GLY A 154 10.05 -3.76 3.91
C GLY A 154 9.52 -4.65 2.79
N ILE A 155 8.20 -4.78 2.67
CA ILE A 155 7.52 -5.57 1.64
C ILE A 155 7.03 -4.68 0.52
N GLY A 156 7.39 -4.99 -0.71
CA GLY A 156 6.97 -4.28 -1.92
C GLY A 156 8.04 -3.35 -2.50
N ASP A 157 8.23 -3.46 -3.81
CA ASP A 157 9.15 -2.62 -4.58
C ASP A 157 8.44 -1.44 -5.24
N CYS A 158 7.11 -1.52 -5.33
CA CYS A 158 6.26 -0.46 -5.89
C CYS A 158 4.84 -0.57 -5.35
N ILE A 159 4.16 0.57 -5.16
CA ILE A 159 2.74 0.62 -4.84
C ILE A 159 1.92 1.17 -6.02
N TRP A 160 0.73 0.61 -6.19
CA TRP A 160 -0.23 1.03 -7.21
C TRP A 160 -1.62 1.18 -6.59
N PRO A 161 -1.89 2.28 -5.88
CA PRO A 161 -3.23 2.59 -5.44
C PRO A 161 -4.09 3.04 -6.62
N VAL A 162 -5.29 2.49 -6.70
CA VAL A 162 -6.34 2.92 -7.63
C VAL A 162 -7.54 3.36 -6.83
N ALA A 163 -8.10 4.53 -7.09
CA ALA A 163 -9.32 4.99 -6.43
C ALA A 163 -10.35 5.42 -7.48
N THR A 164 -11.52 4.77 -7.44
CA THR A 164 -12.63 5.12 -8.33
C THR A 164 -13.36 6.34 -7.78
N GLY A 165 -13.25 7.49 -8.44
CA GLY A 165 -13.93 8.72 -8.02
C GLY A 165 -13.04 9.74 -7.30
N ILE A 166 -11.74 9.47 -7.20
CA ILE A 166 -10.72 10.43 -6.78
C ILE A 166 -9.77 10.68 -7.96
N ASP A 167 -9.43 11.92 -8.20
CA ASP A 167 -8.56 12.27 -9.33
C ASP A 167 -7.15 11.68 -9.19
N ALA A 168 -6.55 11.32 -10.32
CA ALA A 168 -5.26 10.62 -10.36
C ALA A 168 -4.12 11.41 -9.70
N LYS A 169 -4.15 12.75 -9.74
CA LYS A 169 -3.14 13.60 -9.11
C LYS A 169 -3.22 13.49 -7.59
N THR A 170 -4.42 13.50 -7.03
CA THR A 170 -4.64 13.32 -5.59
C THR A 170 -4.23 11.92 -5.13
N VAL A 171 -4.57 10.87 -5.90
CA VAL A 171 -4.11 9.49 -5.64
C VAL A 171 -2.58 9.44 -5.62
N TYR A 172 -1.94 10.04 -6.61
CA TYR A 172 -0.48 10.12 -6.68
C TYR A 172 0.14 10.82 -5.46
N HIS A 173 -0.36 12.01 -5.11
CA HIS A 173 0.18 12.74 -3.96
C HIS A 173 0.01 11.97 -2.65
N THR A 174 -1.11 11.30 -2.46
CA THR A 174 -1.36 10.44 -1.30
C THR A 174 -0.35 9.28 -1.26
N ALA A 175 -0.15 8.59 -2.38
CA ALA A 175 0.80 7.49 -2.47
C ALA A 175 2.24 7.94 -2.18
N PHE A 176 2.64 9.08 -2.73
CA PHE A 176 3.98 9.61 -2.52
C PHE A 176 4.22 10.04 -1.07
N ALA A 177 3.23 10.72 -0.45
CA ALA A 177 3.27 11.08 0.96
C ALA A 177 3.38 9.82 1.86
N LEU A 178 2.70 8.74 1.49
CA LEU A 178 2.78 7.46 2.20
C LEU A 178 4.19 6.87 2.13
N LEU A 179 4.83 6.87 0.95
CA LEU A 179 6.21 6.39 0.82
C LEU A 179 7.19 7.21 1.68
N GLN A 180 6.98 8.52 1.77
CA GLN A 180 7.80 9.37 2.64
C GLN A 180 7.54 9.07 4.13
N ALA A 181 6.28 8.91 4.54
CA ALA A 181 5.91 8.63 5.92
C ALA A 181 6.45 7.28 6.41
N THR A 182 6.48 6.27 5.56
CA THR A 182 7.03 4.94 5.86
C THR A 182 8.54 4.85 5.67
N ARG A 183 9.19 5.93 5.23
CA ARG A 183 10.61 5.98 4.85
C ARG A 183 11.01 4.99 3.74
N ALA A 184 10.06 4.45 3.03
CA ALA A 184 10.29 3.61 1.86
C ALA A 184 10.94 4.40 0.71
N ARG A 185 10.74 5.73 0.71
CA ARG A 185 11.41 6.67 -0.18
C ARG A 185 11.74 7.96 0.58
N ILE A 186 13.02 8.28 0.66
CA ILE A 186 13.52 9.53 1.23
C ILE A 186 14.01 10.39 0.08
N THR A 187 13.43 11.58 -0.10
CA THR A 187 13.86 12.59 -1.08
C THR A 187 14.50 13.75 -0.34
#